data_7be66764897e25cd96f9f3f6f38d38ca
#
_entry.id   7be66764897e25cd96f9f3f6f38d38ca
#
_cell.length_a   1.000
_cell.length_b   1.000
_cell.length_c   1.000
_cell.angle_alpha   90.00
_cell.angle_beta   90.00
_cell.angle_gamma   90.00
#
_symmetry.space_group_name_H-M   'P 1'
#
loop_
_entity.id
_entity.type
_entity.pdbx_description
1 polymer ?
#
loop_
_entity_poly.entity_id
_entity_poly.type
_entity_poly.pdbx_seq_one_letter_code
_entity_poly.pdbx_strand_id
1 'polypeptide(L)'
;MRIFTPIIVVFFLLCLSACSNFAKREEIPVESFFMKSPKGNFQISPSGKYIAFLQSYKGIQNIYLTTWNNTETKRITTETDKNIANYFWADDDELVFWKERSKDDNLNIYAVNRTSLSVRNLITPEPMRFRWVSQQVNNDELLISLNKRDSSAFDVYRLNLHNCHLKMVAKNPGNISNWFADLDGKVRLAVASDGVNETLLYRDNETSEFKHVFENNFKTTVKPLRFIEGKANHIYALSNINRDKQALVIIDLEKGEEIKTIYVHPEVDIDNIRFSTVAKGLAYAEYDTWKPERHYFNKKIKEVHEDLTRRLNGYWMRVIDKNDAETRFIIRTYADDDPGAIYLYSIQDDHLTKLADVNPALNGTALCKMDSIRYDARDGMTISGYLTLPNQLKKQNLPLIVIPHNGPSARNVWEYNSEVQFLANRGYAVFQPNYRGSTGYGKEFWSAGFGEWGGKIQEDIADGVRYLIDKKVADPKRIGIFGYSFGGFCALYGACFHNDLYKCAASYSGITNLFTYLKEIPPYYKPYLQMYYEIIGNPEKQADYFRAVSPVFHTDKIKGPIFIAQGGKDERGNVNETNQMVRDLKGKNINITYFLKEKEGHYFKDEQARLAFYQQLEVFFANNLGAN
;
A
#
# COMPACT_ATOMS: atom_id res chain seq x y z
N MET A 1 42.12 55.74 -54.98
CA MET A 1 41.93 55.95 -53.57
C MET A 1 40.44 55.68 -53.27
N ARG A 2 40.08 54.51 -52.91
CA ARG A 2 38.71 54.14 -52.49
C ARG A 2 38.82 53.35 -51.20
N ILE A 3 38.16 53.88 -50.22
CA ILE A 3 38.04 53.41 -48.83
C ILE A 3 37.17 52.14 -48.81
N PHE A 4 37.68 51.03 -48.31
CA PHE A 4 36.90 49.85 -47.90
C PHE A 4 36.92 49.78 -46.40
N THR A 5 35.79 50.05 -45.79
CA THR A 5 35.50 49.96 -44.37
C THR A 5 35.06 48.53 -44.00
N PRO A 6 35.32 48.05 -42.78
CA PRO A 6 35.20 46.66 -42.43
C PRO A 6 33.77 46.31 -41.94
N ILE A 7 33.09 45.39 -42.67
CA ILE A 7 31.78 44.80 -42.30
C ILE A 7 31.92 43.36 -41.77
N ILE A 8 33.11 42.92 -41.36
CA ILE A 8 33.33 41.50 -40.96
C ILE A 8 33.35 41.25 -39.45
N VAL A 9 33.31 42.29 -38.61
CA VAL A 9 33.42 42.08 -37.16
C VAL A 9 32.08 41.96 -36.41
N VAL A 10 30.94 42.29 -37.04
CA VAL A 10 29.62 42.26 -36.36
C VAL A 10 28.92 40.90 -36.42
N PHE A 11 29.33 40.02 -37.37
CA PHE A 11 28.66 38.72 -37.52
C PHE A 11 29.21 37.59 -36.61
N PHE A 12 30.36 37.79 -35.95
CA PHE A 12 30.95 36.81 -35.03
C PHE A 12 30.53 36.99 -33.56
N LEU A 13 29.92 38.12 -33.20
CA LEU A 13 29.42 38.38 -31.86
C LEU A 13 27.93 38.01 -31.63
N LEU A 14 27.19 37.69 -32.72
CA LEU A 14 25.80 37.25 -32.63
C LEU A 14 25.64 35.71 -32.59
N CYS A 15 26.69 34.94 -32.82
CA CYS A 15 26.66 33.48 -32.72
C CYS A 15 27.08 32.92 -31.32
N LEU A 16 27.52 33.75 -30.40
CA LEU A 16 27.91 33.33 -29.05
C LEU A 16 26.81 33.53 -27.98
N SER A 17 25.66 34.10 -28.35
CA SER A 17 24.50 34.25 -27.45
C SER A 17 23.38 33.24 -27.69
N ALA A 18 23.56 32.24 -28.57
CA ALA A 18 22.55 31.26 -28.92
C ALA A 18 22.77 29.87 -28.28
N CYS A 19 23.68 29.74 -27.33
CA CYS A 19 23.93 28.48 -26.63
C CYS A 19 23.87 28.68 -25.11
N SER A 20 22.69 28.84 -24.52
CA SER A 20 22.39 28.47 -23.13
C SER A 20 20.93 28.76 -22.73
N ASN A 21 19.96 28.53 -23.59
CA ASN A 21 18.62 28.26 -23.12
C ASN A 21 18.47 26.73 -22.98
N PHE A 22 19.26 26.10 -22.10
CA PHE A 22 18.81 24.92 -21.42
C PHE A 22 17.59 25.38 -20.62
N ALA A 23 16.41 24.93 -21.00
CA ALA A 23 15.21 25.15 -20.22
C ALA A 23 15.53 24.73 -18.78
N LYS A 24 15.64 25.75 -17.91
CA LYS A 24 15.92 25.52 -16.50
C LYS A 24 14.79 24.62 -16.01
N ARG A 25 15.14 23.44 -15.56
CA ARG A 25 14.18 22.47 -15.04
C ARG A 25 13.34 23.17 -13.97
N GLU A 26 12.03 23.10 -14.08
CA GLU A 26 11.12 23.58 -13.05
C GLU A 26 11.15 22.58 -11.89
N GLU A 27 11.87 22.94 -10.83
CA GLU A 27 11.87 22.14 -9.61
C GLU A 27 10.56 22.39 -8.86
N ILE A 28 9.73 21.34 -8.82
CA ILE A 28 8.49 21.36 -8.05
C ILE A 28 8.87 21.36 -6.56
N PRO A 29 8.33 22.26 -5.72
CA PRO A 29 8.59 22.27 -4.28
C PRO A 29 8.33 20.90 -3.63
N VAL A 30 9.20 20.46 -2.72
CA VAL A 30 9.09 19.17 -2.01
C VAL A 30 7.71 19.03 -1.38
N GLU A 31 7.21 20.11 -0.79
CA GLU A 31 5.90 20.17 -0.15
C GLU A 31 4.77 19.70 -1.07
N SER A 32 4.85 20.10 -2.35
CA SER A 32 3.82 19.77 -3.34
C SER A 32 3.63 18.28 -3.56
N PHE A 33 4.68 17.47 -3.39
CA PHE A 33 4.59 16.01 -3.52
C PHE A 33 3.98 15.33 -2.29
N PHE A 34 4.17 15.90 -1.08
CA PHE A 34 3.90 15.23 0.18
C PHE A 34 2.77 15.86 1.01
N MET A 35 2.16 16.92 0.51
CA MET A 35 0.96 17.50 1.12
C MET A 35 -0.22 16.53 1.01
N LYS A 36 -1.03 16.49 2.05
CA LYS A 36 -2.27 15.73 2.03
C LYS A 36 -3.32 16.45 1.18
N SER A 37 -4.11 15.66 0.46
CA SER A 37 -5.31 16.18 -0.17
C SER A 37 -6.20 16.89 0.85
N PRO A 38 -6.74 18.08 0.55
CA PRO A 38 -7.63 18.79 1.46
C PRO A 38 -8.96 18.04 1.68
N LYS A 39 -9.39 17.23 0.70
CA LYS A 39 -10.59 16.38 0.77
C LYS A 39 -10.22 14.95 0.41
N GLY A 40 -10.79 13.98 1.10
CA GLY A 40 -10.52 12.58 0.82
C GLY A 40 -11.60 11.64 1.34
N ASN A 41 -11.41 10.34 1.08
CA ASN A 41 -12.31 9.30 1.56
C ASN A 41 -13.79 9.56 1.22
N PHE A 42 -14.07 9.87 -0.05
CA PHE A 42 -15.42 10.11 -0.53
C PHE A 42 -16.24 8.81 -0.51
N GLN A 43 -17.45 8.89 0.02
CA GLN A 43 -18.43 7.81 0.02
C GLN A 43 -19.81 8.34 -0.33
N ILE A 44 -20.62 7.52 -0.98
CA ILE A 44 -21.98 7.84 -1.38
C ILE A 44 -22.98 7.12 -0.45
N SER A 45 -24.08 7.80 -0.08
CA SER A 45 -25.11 7.16 0.75
C SER A 45 -25.85 6.03 0.00
N PRO A 46 -26.49 5.08 0.69
CA PRO A 46 -27.19 3.96 0.07
C PRO A 46 -28.18 4.37 -1.02
N SER A 47 -28.96 5.43 -0.82
CA SER A 47 -29.88 5.97 -1.85
C SER A 47 -29.17 6.74 -2.98
N GLY A 48 -27.91 7.14 -2.78
CA GLY A 48 -27.16 8.00 -3.71
C GLY A 48 -27.46 9.50 -3.59
N LYS A 49 -28.24 9.94 -2.59
CA LYS A 49 -28.62 11.36 -2.42
C LYS A 49 -27.51 12.22 -1.83
N TYR A 50 -26.67 11.63 -1.01
CA TYR A 50 -25.64 12.33 -0.25
C TYR A 50 -24.25 11.75 -0.54
N ILE A 51 -23.25 12.62 -0.47
CA ILE A 51 -21.84 12.27 -0.55
C ILE A 51 -21.16 12.74 0.73
N ALA A 52 -20.54 11.82 1.44
CA ALA A 52 -19.69 12.14 2.57
C ALA A 52 -18.21 12.17 2.16
N PHE A 53 -17.41 12.98 2.85
CA PHE A 53 -15.97 13.01 2.68
C PHE A 53 -15.27 13.54 3.94
N LEU A 54 -13.99 13.19 4.11
CA LEU A 54 -13.16 13.76 5.16
C LEU A 54 -12.51 15.05 4.65
N GLN A 55 -12.55 16.08 5.51
CA GLN A 55 -11.85 17.34 5.30
C GLN A 55 -11.34 17.88 6.62
N SER A 56 -10.17 18.54 6.59
CA SER A 56 -9.59 19.15 7.77
C SER A 56 -10.40 20.37 8.25
N TYR A 57 -10.66 20.41 9.56
CA TYR A 57 -11.12 21.60 10.28
C TYR A 57 -10.16 21.89 11.43
N LYS A 58 -9.50 23.04 11.40
CA LYS A 58 -8.47 23.41 12.39
C LYS A 58 -7.38 22.35 12.58
N GLY A 59 -6.96 21.71 11.48
CA GLY A 59 -5.93 20.67 11.49
C GLY A 59 -6.44 19.24 11.78
N ILE A 60 -7.72 19.06 12.12
CA ILE A 60 -8.31 17.75 12.48
C ILE A 60 -9.32 17.31 11.41
N GLN A 61 -9.19 16.06 10.95
CA GLN A 61 -10.09 15.46 9.97
C GLN A 61 -11.49 15.27 10.55
N ASN A 62 -12.47 15.83 9.86
CA ASN A 62 -13.91 15.75 10.20
C ASN A 62 -14.71 15.27 9.00
N ILE A 63 -15.92 14.73 9.23
CA ILE A 63 -16.84 14.32 8.18
C ILE A 63 -17.65 15.53 7.72
N TYR A 64 -17.67 15.71 6.39
CA TYR A 64 -18.50 16.67 5.68
C TYR A 64 -19.46 15.94 4.78
N LEU A 65 -20.61 16.54 4.54
CA LEU A 65 -21.63 16.09 3.61
C LEU A 65 -21.87 17.11 2.52
N THR A 66 -22.16 16.61 1.34
CA THR A 66 -22.77 17.39 0.25
C THR A 66 -23.88 16.57 -0.40
N THR A 67 -24.78 17.23 -1.10
CA THR A 67 -25.76 16.56 -1.96
C THR A 67 -25.08 16.07 -3.24
N TRP A 68 -25.70 15.10 -3.93
CA TRP A 68 -25.14 14.55 -5.17
C TRP A 68 -24.92 15.60 -6.28
N ASN A 69 -25.71 16.68 -6.30
CA ASN A 69 -25.55 17.82 -7.21
C ASN A 69 -24.55 18.87 -6.71
N ASN A 70 -23.86 18.59 -5.60
CA ASN A 70 -22.79 19.40 -5.00
C ASN A 70 -23.20 20.87 -4.70
N THR A 71 -24.47 21.12 -4.37
CA THR A 71 -25.01 22.47 -4.16
C THR A 71 -24.74 23.04 -2.78
N GLU A 72 -24.57 22.17 -1.76
CA GLU A 72 -24.37 22.59 -0.38
C GLU A 72 -23.41 21.63 0.33
N THR A 73 -22.48 22.19 1.09
CA THR A 73 -21.54 21.40 1.90
C THR A 73 -21.70 21.75 3.37
N LYS A 74 -21.93 20.75 4.22
CA LYS A 74 -22.12 20.89 5.66
C LYS A 74 -21.15 19.97 6.41
N ARG A 75 -20.48 20.50 7.45
CA ARG A 75 -19.72 19.66 8.40
C ARG A 75 -20.68 19.02 9.39
N ILE A 76 -20.58 17.69 9.60
CA ILE A 76 -21.48 16.94 10.48
C ILE A 76 -20.80 16.43 11.75
N THR A 77 -19.47 16.47 11.84
CA THR A 77 -18.72 16.17 13.08
C THR A 77 -17.93 17.39 13.54
N THR A 78 -17.61 17.45 14.84
CA THR A 78 -16.94 18.61 15.47
C THR A 78 -15.68 18.20 16.24
N GLU A 79 -14.94 17.22 15.71
CA GLU A 79 -13.71 16.73 16.33
C GLU A 79 -12.62 17.79 16.35
N THR A 80 -11.93 17.93 17.48
CA THR A 80 -10.90 18.95 17.72
C THR A 80 -9.61 18.40 18.32
N ASP A 81 -9.58 17.12 18.72
CA ASP A 81 -8.45 16.48 19.42
C ASP A 81 -7.77 15.40 18.58
N LYS A 82 -8.54 14.58 17.86
CA LYS A 82 -8.05 13.45 17.08
C LYS A 82 -8.74 13.36 15.73
N ASN A 83 -7.98 12.99 14.71
CA ASN A 83 -8.50 12.76 13.37
C ASN A 83 -9.52 11.62 13.37
N ILE A 84 -10.62 11.80 12.64
CA ILE A 84 -11.45 10.68 12.21
C ILE A 84 -10.59 9.84 11.26
N ALA A 85 -10.38 8.58 11.61
CA ALA A 85 -9.54 7.68 10.83
C ALA A 85 -10.27 7.21 9.56
N ASN A 86 -11.55 6.87 9.69
CA ASN A 86 -12.40 6.45 8.58
C ASN A 86 -13.86 6.39 9.03
N TYR A 87 -14.79 6.18 8.08
CA TYR A 87 -16.23 6.08 8.33
C TYR A 87 -16.91 5.26 7.22
N PHE A 88 -18.18 4.91 7.40
CA PHE A 88 -19.08 4.38 6.36
C PHE A 88 -20.55 4.75 6.68
N TRP A 89 -21.42 4.64 5.68
CA TRP A 89 -22.84 4.83 5.85
C TRP A 89 -23.51 3.59 6.45
N ALA A 90 -24.21 3.75 7.56
CA ALA A 90 -25.08 2.71 8.09
C ALA A 90 -26.42 2.67 7.34
N ASP A 91 -26.97 3.85 7.08
CA ASP A 91 -28.13 4.13 6.24
C ASP A 91 -28.04 5.55 5.67
N ASP A 92 -29.11 6.10 5.09
CA ASP A 92 -29.11 7.47 4.54
C ASP A 92 -29.05 8.57 5.61
N ASP A 93 -29.29 8.26 6.88
CA ASP A 93 -29.33 9.23 7.96
C ASP A 93 -28.18 9.09 8.96
N GLU A 94 -27.53 7.94 9.02
CA GLU A 94 -26.50 7.67 10.01
C GLU A 94 -25.18 7.20 9.39
N LEU A 95 -24.07 7.77 9.87
CA LEU A 95 -22.72 7.32 9.55
C LEU A 95 -22.05 6.75 10.79
N VAL A 96 -21.37 5.61 10.61
CA VAL A 96 -20.50 5.01 11.61
C VAL A 96 -19.07 5.46 11.32
N PHE A 97 -18.36 5.96 12.32
CA PHE A 97 -16.96 6.39 12.18
C PHE A 97 -16.10 5.94 13.35
N TRP A 98 -14.78 5.94 13.16
CA TRP A 98 -13.84 5.63 14.22
C TRP A 98 -12.67 6.58 14.26
N LYS A 99 -12.18 6.82 15.47
CA LYS A 99 -11.02 7.66 15.75
C LYS A 99 -10.20 7.10 16.89
N GLU A 100 -8.91 7.51 16.97
CA GLU A 100 -8.05 7.20 18.11
C GLU A 100 -8.58 7.86 19.39
N ARG A 101 -8.37 7.23 20.52
CA ARG A 101 -8.63 7.84 21.83
C ARG A 101 -7.53 8.84 22.17
N SER A 102 -7.87 9.85 22.98
CA SER A 102 -6.92 10.91 23.36
C SER A 102 -5.69 10.43 24.15
N LYS A 103 -5.72 9.24 24.75
CA LYS A 103 -4.68 8.73 25.66
C LYS A 103 -3.96 7.47 25.19
N ASP A 104 -4.51 6.77 24.21
CA ASP A 104 -3.94 5.55 23.67
C ASP A 104 -4.22 5.46 22.15
N ASP A 105 -3.48 4.64 21.42
CA ASP A 105 -3.66 4.43 19.97
C ASP A 105 -4.83 3.48 19.65
N ASN A 106 -5.67 3.12 20.63
CA ASN A 106 -6.83 2.29 20.42
C ASN A 106 -7.96 3.10 19.74
N LEU A 107 -8.60 2.48 18.76
CA LEU A 107 -9.70 3.08 18.02
C LEU A 107 -11.02 2.83 18.75
N ASN A 108 -11.88 3.86 18.81
CA ASN A 108 -13.27 3.76 19.26
C ASN A 108 -14.22 3.97 18.10
N ILE A 109 -15.40 3.38 18.21
CA ILE A 109 -16.44 3.42 17.18
C ILE A 109 -17.58 4.32 17.64
N TYR A 110 -18.00 5.22 16.78
CA TYR A 110 -19.06 6.20 17.01
C TYR A 110 -20.07 6.15 15.87
N ALA A 111 -21.29 6.64 16.14
CA ALA A 111 -22.25 6.95 15.11
C ALA A 111 -22.58 8.44 15.16
N VAL A 112 -22.86 9.04 13.99
CA VAL A 112 -23.35 10.41 13.87
C VAL A 112 -24.58 10.44 12.96
N ASN A 113 -25.66 11.06 13.45
CA ASN A 113 -26.83 11.33 12.62
C ASN A 113 -26.64 12.62 11.84
N ARG A 114 -26.80 12.59 10.51
CA ARG A 114 -26.54 13.73 9.62
C ARG A 114 -27.46 14.93 9.82
N THR A 115 -28.66 14.72 10.34
CA THR A 115 -29.69 15.76 10.51
C THR A 115 -29.57 16.41 11.88
N SER A 116 -29.60 15.63 12.95
CA SER A 116 -29.53 16.12 14.34
C SER A 116 -28.12 16.48 14.77
N LEU A 117 -27.09 15.97 14.07
CA LEU A 117 -25.67 16.08 14.40
C LEU A 117 -25.32 15.43 15.74
N SER A 118 -26.19 14.60 16.29
CA SER A 118 -25.93 13.88 17.53
C SER A 118 -24.90 12.79 17.30
N VAL A 119 -23.84 12.77 18.13
CA VAL A 119 -22.79 11.76 18.13
C VAL A 119 -23.02 10.80 19.29
N ARG A 120 -22.95 9.49 19.01
CA ARG A 120 -23.08 8.43 20.01
C ARG A 120 -21.83 7.56 20.00
N ASN A 121 -21.38 7.15 21.18
CA ASN A 121 -20.34 6.13 21.28
C ASN A 121 -21.03 4.76 21.22
N LEU A 122 -20.61 3.91 20.28
CA LEU A 122 -21.21 2.60 20.05
C LEU A 122 -20.58 1.49 20.91
N ILE A 123 -19.38 1.72 21.42
CA ILE A 123 -18.66 0.74 22.25
C ILE A 123 -18.14 1.42 23.49
N THR A 124 -18.39 0.84 24.67
CA THR A 124 -17.84 1.35 25.94
C THR A 124 -16.31 1.47 25.84
N PRO A 125 -15.73 2.60 26.30
CA PRO A 125 -14.30 2.85 26.21
C PRO A 125 -13.53 1.93 27.16
N GLU A 126 -13.12 0.77 26.67
CA GLU A 126 -12.21 -0.17 27.33
C GLU A 126 -10.93 -0.29 26.47
N PRO A 127 -9.79 -0.66 27.05
CA PRO A 127 -8.57 -0.91 26.27
C PRO A 127 -8.72 -2.21 25.46
N MET A 128 -9.38 -2.12 24.31
CA MET A 128 -9.59 -3.23 23.39
C MET A 128 -9.37 -2.79 21.94
N ARG A 129 -9.04 -3.75 21.10
CA ARG A 129 -8.95 -3.57 19.65
C ARG A 129 -10.17 -4.19 18.98
N PHE A 130 -10.56 -3.63 17.83
CA PHE A 130 -11.62 -4.19 17.01
C PHE A 130 -11.14 -4.47 15.59
N ARG A 131 -11.84 -5.38 14.91
CA ARG A 131 -11.74 -5.63 13.47
C ARG A 131 -13.15 -5.74 12.90
N TRP A 132 -13.34 -5.25 11.71
CA TRP A 132 -14.59 -5.45 10.99
C TRP A 132 -14.69 -6.91 10.50
N VAL A 133 -15.82 -7.58 10.79
CA VAL A 133 -16.20 -8.85 10.17
C VAL A 133 -17.07 -8.55 8.95
N SER A 134 -18.00 -7.60 9.08
CA SER A 134 -18.78 -7.03 7.98
C SER A 134 -19.13 -5.58 8.29
N GLN A 135 -19.03 -4.71 7.30
CA GLN A 135 -19.54 -3.33 7.36
C GLN A 135 -20.98 -3.22 6.82
N GLN A 136 -21.55 -4.33 6.35
CA GLN A 136 -22.93 -4.37 5.94
C GLN A 136 -23.82 -4.36 7.19
N VAL A 137 -24.70 -3.36 7.26
CA VAL A 137 -25.71 -3.26 8.32
C VAL A 137 -26.90 -4.14 7.95
N ASN A 138 -27.23 -5.08 8.83
CA ASN A 138 -28.40 -5.94 8.70
C ASN A 138 -29.28 -5.77 9.93
N ASN A 139 -30.53 -5.32 9.76
CA ASN A 139 -31.47 -5.08 10.87
C ASN A 139 -30.86 -4.21 12.00
N ASP A 140 -30.24 -3.08 11.63
CA ASP A 140 -29.54 -2.16 12.54
C ASP A 140 -28.39 -2.77 13.34
N GLU A 141 -27.83 -3.87 12.88
CA GLU A 141 -26.73 -4.57 13.54
C GLU A 141 -25.51 -4.69 12.63
N LEU A 142 -24.33 -4.53 13.24
CA LEU A 142 -23.02 -4.73 12.63
C LEU A 142 -22.31 -5.94 13.21
N LEU A 143 -21.49 -6.60 12.40
CA LEU A 143 -20.59 -7.65 12.87
C LEU A 143 -19.18 -7.11 13.05
N ILE A 144 -18.70 -7.16 14.30
CA ILE A 144 -17.34 -6.76 14.67
C ILE A 144 -16.67 -7.87 15.46
N SER A 145 -15.36 -7.95 15.40
CA SER A 145 -14.60 -8.81 16.31
C SER A 145 -13.79 -7.96 17.28
N LEU A 146 -13.82 -8.35 18.57
CA LEU A 146 -13.20 -7.63 19.67
C LEU A 146 -12.30 -8.58 20.47
N ASN A 147 -11.14 -8.08 20.92
CA ASN A 147 -10.27 -8.79 21.84
C ASN A 147 -10.58 -8.45 23.31
N LYS A 148 -11.87 -8.25 23.61
CA LYS A 148 -12.37 -7.84 24.93
C LYS A 148 -12.15 -8.89 26.01
N ARG A 149 -12.38 -10.15 25.72
CA ARG A 149 -12.25 -11.29 26.64
C ARG A 149 -10.78 -11.69 26.83
N ASP A 150 -10.01 -11.63 25.76
CA ASP A 150 -8.62 -12.08 25.69
C ASP A 150 -7.87 -11.20 24.71
N SER A 151 -6.80 -10.55 25.17
CA SER A 151 -6.02 -9.60 24.35
C SER A 151 -5.40 -10.22 23.07
N SER A 152 -5.27 -11.54 23.05
CA SER A 152 -4.71 -12.31 21.90
C SER A 152 -5.78 -12.85 20.96
N ALA A 153 -7.06 -12.94 21.37
CA ALA A 153 -8.12 -13.58 20.64
C ALA A 153 -9.28 -12.62 20.33
N PHE A 154 -9.72 -12.58 19.09
CA PHE A 154 -10.82 -11.74 18.63
C PHE A 154 -12.10 -12.58 18.51
N ASP A 155 -13.02 -12.39 19.47
CA ASP A 155 -14.36 -12.97 19.46
C ASP A 155 -15.30 -12.11 18.59
N VAL A 156 -16.29 -12.72 17.95
CA VAL A 156 -17.25 -11.98 17.11
C VAL A 156 -18.46 -11.56 17.93
N TYR A 157 -18.81 -10.28 17.77
CA TYR A 157 -19.98 -9.67 18.39
C TYR A 157 -20.88 -9.06 17.34
N ARG A 158 -22.18 -9.11 17.62
CA ARG A 158 -23.22 -8.36 16.93
C ARG A 158 -23.46 -7.10 17.74
N LEU A 159 -23.20 -5.94 17.14
CA LEU A 159 -23.37 -4.62 17.73
C LEU A 159 -24.67 -4.00 17.19
N ASN A 160 -25.65 -3.77 18.07
CA ASN A 160 -26.83 -3.02 17.68
C ASN A 160 -26.56 -1.52 17.70
N LEU A 161 -26.83 -0.84 16.57
CA LEU A 161 -26.50 0.56 16.38
C LEU A 161 -27.35 1.52 17.24
N HIS A 162 -28.61 1.15 17.59
CA HIS A 162 -29.49 2.03 18.34
C HIS A 162 -29.24 2.00 19.86
N ASN A 163 -29.16 0.79 20.42
CA ASN A 163 -29.02 0.62 21.87
C ASN A 163 -27.61 0.26 22.33
N CYS A 164 -26.65 0.17 21.39
CA CYS A 164 -25.23 -0.16 21.65
C CYS A 164 -25.04 -1.54 22.32
N HIS A 165 -26.02 -2.43 22.24
CA HIS A 165 -25.95 -3.76 22.84
C HIS A 165 -24.99 -4.63 22.03
N LEU A 166 -24.05 -5.28 22.74
CA LEU A 166 -23.08 -6.24 22.21
C LEU A 166 -23.51 -7.66 22.55
N LYS A 167 -23.82 -8.47 21.55
CA LYS A 167 -24.11 -9.90 21.71
C LYS A 167 -23.00 -10.74 21.08
N MET A 168 -22.30 -11.56 21.85
CA MET A 168 -21.33 -12.50 21.30
C MET A 168 -22.03 -13.54 20.43
N VAL A 169 -21.52 -13.75 19.19
CA VAL A 169 -22.07 -14.73 18.22
C VAL A 169 -21.07 -15.81 17.83
N ALA A 170 -19.77 -15.57 18.07
CA ALA A 170 -18.75 -16.59 17.92
C ALA A 170 -17.58 -16.32 18.88
N LYS A 171 -17.17 -17.36 19.63
CA LYS A 171 -16.01 -17.32 20.51
C LYS A 171 -14.78 -17.84 19.76
N ASN A 172 -13.67 -17.11 19.86
CA ASN A 172 -12.39 -17.55 19.34
C ASN A 172 -11.71 -18.48 20.36
N PRO A 173 -11.41 -19.72 20.03
CA PRO A 173 -10.66 -20.63 20.92
C PRO A 173 -9.19 -20.23 21.09
N GLY A 174 -8.68 -19.25 20.32
CA GLY A 174 -7.32 -18.72 20.37
C GLY A 174 -6.56 -18.83 19.05
N ASN A 175 -7.09 -19.53 18.08
CA ASN A 175 -6.43 -19.81 16.80
C ASN A 175 -7.19 -19.31 15.56
N ILE A 176 -8.36 -18.70 15.70
CA ILE A 176 -9.07 -18.14 14.55
C ILE A 176 -8.43 -16.82 14.14
N SER A 177 -7.96 -16.77 12.90
CA SER A 177 -7.34 -15.60 12.28
C SER A 177 -8.36 -14.67 11.61
N ASN A 178 -9.39 -15.22 10.96
CA ASN A 178 -10.41 -14.48 10.24
C ASN A 178 -11.80 -15.10 10.38
N TRP A 179 -12.81 -14.23 10.37
CA TRP A 179 -14.23 -14.57 10.41
C TRP A 179 -14.95 -14.03 9.19
N PHE A 180 -15.93 -14.77 8.67
CA PHE A 180 -16.73 -14.34 7.51
C PHE A 180 -18.22 -14.57 7.75
N ALA A 181 -19.01 -13.58 7.32
CA ALA A 181 -20.46 -13.66 7.33
C ALA A 181 -21.00 -14.12 5.97
N ASP A 182 -22.17 -14.74 6.00
CA ASP A 182 -22.98 -14.96 4.80
C ASP A 182 -23.74 -13.69 4.37
N LEU A 183 -24.58 -13.81 3.35
CA LEU A 183 -25.34 -12.69 2.78
C LEU A 183 -26.40 -12.13 3.74
N ASP A 184 -26.82 -12.93 4.73
CA ASP A 184 -27.77 -12.54 5.77
C ASP A 184 -27.08 -11.98 7.02
N GLY A 185 -25.76 -11.79 6.99
CA GLY A 185 -24.98 -11.31 8.11
C GLY A 185 -24.80 -12.35 9.23
N LYS A 186 -24.82 -13.65 8.91
CA LYS A 186 -24.57 -14.70 9.87
C LYS A 186 -23.15 -15.23 9.76
N VAL A 187 -22.44 -15.36 10.88
CA VAL A 187 -21.06 -15.83 10.92
C VAL A 187 -21.06 -17.34 10.69
N ARG A 188 -20.70 -17.78 9.47
CA ARG A 188 -20.75 -19.18 9.08
C ARG A 188 -19.42 -19.76 8.61
N LEU A 189 -18.41 -18.90 8.42
CA LEU A 189 -17.11 -19.32 7.94
C LEU A 189 -16.01 -18.72 8.81
N ALA A 190 -14.94 -19.47 9.05
CA ALA A 190 -13.76 -19.00 9.77
C ALA A 190 -12.50 -19.61 9.16
N VAL A 191 -11.37 -18.93 9.34
CA VAL A 191 -10.04 -19.46 9.06
C VAL A 191 -9.30 -19.58 10.38
N ALA A 192 -8.91 -20.81 10.74
CA ALA A 192 -8.02 -21.08 11.85
C ALA A 192 -6.58 -21.22 11.37
N SER A 193 -5.61 -20.92 12.23
CA SER A 193 -4.19 -21.13 11.93
C SER A 193 -3.49 -21.76 13.14
N ASP A 194 -2.60 -22.71 12.87
CA ASP A 194 -1.64 -23.25 13.84
C ASP A 194 -0.27 -22.58 13.75
N GLY A 195 -0.17 -21.56 12.88
CA GLY A 195 1.06 -20.81 12.61
C GLY A 195 1.81 -21.26 11.35
N VAL A 196 1.44 -22.40 10.76
CA VAL A 196 2.00 -22.93 9.51
C VAL A 196 0.88 -23.34 8.55
N ASN A 197 -0.17 -23.95 9.07
CA ASN A 197 -1.31 -24.38 8.30
C ASN A 197 -2.51 -23.47 8.56
N GLU A 198 -3.33 -23.27 7.54
CA GLU A 198 -4.61 -22.61 7.62
C GLU A 198 -5.72 -23.60 7.36
N THR A 199 -6.67 -23.65 8.29
CA THR A 199 -7.84 -24.53 8.21
C THR A 199 -9.07 -23.70 7.93
N LEU A 200 -9.79 -24.03 6.85
CA LEU A 200 -11.10 -23.47 6.59
C LEU A 200 -12.14 -24.22 7.43
N LEU A 201 -12.92 -23.46 8.20
CA LEU A 201 -13.98 -23.95 9.08
C LEU A 201 -15.33 -23.43 8.62
N TYR A 202 -16.36 -24.28 8.64
CA TYR A 202 -17.71 -23.94 8.20
C TYR A 202 -18.76 -24.47 9.19
N ARG A 203 -19.90 -23.76 9.31
CA ARG A 203 -21.09 -24.20 10.03
C ARG A 203 -22.38 -23.85 9.28
N ASP A 204 -23.39 -24.67 9.43
CA ASP A 204 -24.66 -24.52 8.71
C ASP A 204 -25.48 -23.30 9.18
N ASN A 205 -25.36 -22.96 10.47
CA ASN A 205 -26.01 -21.79 11.09
C ASN A 205 -25.22 -21.37 12.35
N GLU A 206 -25.59 -20.25 12.97
CA GLU A 206 -24.85 -19.68 14.12
C GLU A 206 -24.96 -20.49 15.41
N THR A 207 -25.86 -21.47 15.50
CA THR A 207 -25.99 -22.35 16.66
C THR A 207 -25.28 -23.69 16.49
N SER A 208 -24.83 -24.00 15.28
CA SER A 208 -24.06 -25.22 14.97
C SER A 208 -22.58 -25.00 15.27
N GLU A 209 -21.90 -26.11 15.62
CA GLU A 209 -20.46 -26.13 15.76
C GLU A 209 -19.76 -26.00 14.39
N PHE A 210 -18.55 -25.42 14.41
CA PHE A 210 -17.72 -25.34 13.21
C PHE A 210 -17.14 -26.70 12.85
N LYS A 211 -17.30 -27.09 11.59
CA LYS A 211 -16.74 -28.30 10.99
C LYS A 211 -15.51 -27.97 10.18
N HIS A 212 -14.53 -28.84 10.17
CA HIS A 212 -13.37 -28.80 9.29
C HIS A 212 -13.81 -28.95 7.84
N VAL A 213 -13.36 -28.09 6.94
CA VAL A 213 -13.59 -28.18 5.50
C VAL A 213 -12.35 -28.75 4.84
N PHE A 214 -11.23 -28.06 4.90
CA PHE A 214 -9.90 -28.54 4.48
C PHE A 214 -8.80 -27.70 5.15
N GLU A 215 -7.56 -28.18 5.03
CA GLU A 215 -6.38 -27.54 5.57
C GLU A 215 -5.31 -27.40 4.48
N ASN A 216 -4.62 -26.26 4.48
CA ASN A 216 -3.50 -26.00 3.58
C ASN A 216 -2.33 -25.42 4.37
N ASN A 217 -1.11 -25.72 3.92
CA ASN A 217 0.05 -24.96 4.35
C ASN A 217 -0.07 -23.51 3.86
N PHE A 218 0.45 -22.53 4.62
CA PHE A 218 0.39 -21.09 4.31
C PHE A 218 0.92 -20.72 2.91
N LYS A 219 1.74 -21.58 2.29
CA LYS A 219 2.21 -21.41 0.89
C LYS A 219 1.09 -21.59 -0.14
N THR A 220 0.00 -22.22 0.25
CA THR A 220 -1.20 -22.39 -0.57
C THR A 220 -2.28 -21.47 -0.06
N THR A 221 -2.58 -20.44 -0.82
CA THR A 221 -3.59 -19.44 -0.46
C THR A 221 -4.99 -19.94 -0.78
N VAL A 222 -5.90 -19.85 0.20
CA VAL A 222 -7.35 -19.93 -0.01
C VAL A 222 -7.99 -18.77 0.72
N LYS A 223 -8.44 -17.76 -0.03
CA LYS A 223 -9.07 -16.57 0.50
C LYS A 223 -10.56 -16.58 0.19
N PRO A 224 -11.44 -16.91 1.17
CA PRO A 224 -12.87 -16.78 1.01
C PRO A 224 -13.26 -15.34 0.65
N LEU A 225 -14.21 -15.17 -0.26
CA LEU A 225 -14.67 -13.85 -0.71
C LEU A 225 -16.12 -13.57 -0.32
N ARG A 226 -17.03 -14.46 -0.77
CA ARG A 226 -18.47 -14.24 -0.58
C ARG A 226 -19.23 -15.56 -0.79
N PHE A 227 -20.29 -15.77 -0.01
CA PHE A 227 -21.26 -16.83 -0.28
C PHE A 227 -22.01 -16.56 -1.61
N ILE A 228 -22.37 -17.64 -2.30
CA ILE A 228 -23.11 -17.58 -3.57
C ILE A 228 -24.60 -17.50 -3.28
N GLU A 229 -25.27 -16.50 -3.82
CA GLU A 229 -26.72 -16.33 -3.65
C GLU A 229 -27.49 -17.58 -4.13
N GLY A 230 -28.41 -18.06 -3.30
CA GLY A 230 -29.20 -19.27 -3.56
C GLY A 230 -28.44 -20.59 -3.36
N LYS A 231 -27.18 -20.57 -2.90
CA LYS A 231 -26.36 -21.77 -2.61
C LYS A 231 -25.73 -21.67 -1.23
N ALA A 232 -26.41 -22.24 -0.24
CA ALA A 232 -26.06 -22.06 1.17
C ALA A 232 -24.66 -22.53 1.57
N ASN A 233 -24.07 -23.48 0.86
CA ASN A 233 -22.79 -24.12 1.15
C ASN A 233 -21.71 -23.87 0.09
N HIS A 234 -21.91 -22.91 -0.81
CA HIS A 234 -20.92 -22.57 -1.83
C HIS A 234 -20.41 -21.13 -1.63
N ILE A 235 -19.10 -20.97 -1.84
CA ILE A 235 -18.46 -19.64 -1.81
C ILE A 235 -17.64 -19.39 -3.07
N TYR A 236 -17.50 -18.10 -3.41
CA TYR A 236 -16.41 -17.64 -4.23
C TYR A 236 -15.15 -17.51 -3.37
N ALA A 237 -14.01 -17.90 -3.90
CA ALA A 237 -12.72 -17.74 -3.25
C ALA A 237 -11.63 -17.41 -4.28
N LEU A 238 -10.54 -16.78 -3.82
CA LEU A 238 -9.27 -16.79 -4.53
C LEU A 238 -8.44 -17.97 -4.00
N SER A 239 -7.94 -18.81 -4.90
CA SER A 239 -7.19 -19.99 -4.52
C SER A 239 -6.09 -20.32 -5.51
N ASN A 240 -4.98 -20.87 -4.99
CA ASN A 240 -3.93 -21.49 -5.78
C ASN A 240 -3.69 -22.97 -5.42
N ILE A 241 -4.71 -23.67 -4.94
CA ILE A 241 -4.66 -25.13 -4.75
C ILE A 241 -4.32 -25.79 -6.09
N ASN A 242 -3.32 -26.69 -6.10
CA ASN A 242 -2.83 -27.42 -7.27
C ASN A 242 -2.45 -26.56 -8.49
N ARG A 243 -2.14 -25.28 -8.28
CA ARG A 243 -1.67 -24.36 -9.32
C ARG A 243 -0.74 -23.30 -8.74
N ASP A 244 0.02 -22.66 -9.59
CA ASP A 244 0.92 -21.58 -9.18
C ASP A 244 0.17 -20.26 -8.93
N LYS A 245 -0.65 -19.81 -9.89
CA LYS A 245 -1.33 -18.51 -9.81
C LYS A 245 -2.66 -18.59 -9.06
N GLN A 246 -2.98 -17.54 -8.28
CA GLN A 246 -4.29 -17.38 -7.67
C GLN A 246 -5.38 -17.27 -8.74
N ALA A 247 -6.38 -18.12 -8.66
CA ALA A 247 -7.56 -18.15 -9.53
C ALA A 247 -8.82 -17.78 -8.75
N LEU A 248 -9.82 -17.26 -9.43
CA LEU A 248 -11.19 -17.19 -8.92
C LEU A 248 -11.85 -18.56 -9.06
N VAL A 249 -12.30 -19.11 -7.96
CA VAL A 249 -12.87 -20.48 -7.88
C VAL A 249 -14.21 -20.48 -7.14
N ILE A 250 -14.94 -21.60 -7.27
CA ILE A 250 -16.06 -21.96 -6.40
C ILE A 250 -15.61 -23.12 -5.51
N ILE A 251 -15.84 -22.99 -4.20
CA ILE A 251 -15.63 -24.03 -3.20
C ILE A 251 -16.98 -24.52 -2.69
N ASP A 252 -17.16 -25.83 -2.67
CA ASP A 252 -18.23 -26.53 -1.96
C ASP A 252 -17.76 -26.81 -0.53
N LEU A 253 -18.39 -26.15 0.45
CA LEU A 253 -18.00 -26.22 1.87
C LEU A 253 -18.39 -27.53 2.55
N GLU A 254 -19.39 -28.26 2.03
CA GLU A 254 -19.77 -29.56 2.56
C GLU A 254 -18.83 -30.66 2.05
N LYS A 255 -18.44 -30.60 0.77
CA LYS A 255 -17.50 -31.57 0.19
C LYS A 255 -16.04 -31.24 0.54
N GLY A 256 -15.74 -30.02 0.89
CA GLY A 256 -14.39 -29.57 1.19
C GLY A 256 -13.48 -29.50 -0.04
N GLU A 257 -14.01 -29.10 -1.20
CA GLU A 257 -13.24 -29.11 -2.45
C GLU A 257 -13.56 -27.92 -3.38
N GLU A 258 -12.59 -27.57 -4.21
CA GLU A 258 -12.83 -26.67 -5.35
C GLU A 258 -13.60 -27.42 -6.43
N ILE A 259 -14.83 -26.98 -6.72
CA ILE A 259 -15.69 -27.63 -7.73
C ILE A 259 -15.63 -26.93 -9.09
N LYS A 260 -15.10 -25.70 -9.17
CA LYS A 260 -15.00 -24.96 -10.43
C LYS A 260 -13.95 -23.85 -10.36
N THR A 261 -13.05 -23.81 -11.34
CA THR A 261 -12.26 -22.62 -11.65
C THR A 261 -13.07 -21.73 -12.59
N ILE A 262 -13.27 -20.45 -12.21
CA ILE A 262 -14.02 -19.47 -13.00
C ILE A 262 -13.08 -18.69 -13.92
N TYR A 263 -11.97 -18.23 -13.35
CA TYR A 263 -10.97 -17.46 -14.09
C TYR A 263 -9.59 -17.59 -13.46
N VAL A 264 -8.57 -17.73 -14.28
CA VAL A 264 -7.14 -17.68 -13.91
C VAL A 264 -6.39 -16.92 -14.97
N HIS A 265 -5.46 -16.06 -14.56
CA HIS A 265 -4.54 -15.41 -15.48
C HIS A 265 -3.26 -16.24 -15.62
N PRO A 266 -2.66 -16.39 -16.84
CA PRO A 266 -1.50 -17.27 -17.03
C PRO A 266 -0.22 -16.77 -16.38
N GLU A 267 -0.04 -15.48 -16.22
CA GLU A 267 1.23 -14.88 -15.75
C GLU A 267 1.19 -14.33 -14.33
N VAL A 268 0.03 -13.86 -13.85
CA VAL A 268 -0.11 -13.15 -12.57
C VAL A 268 -1.28 -13.67 -11.73
N ASP A 269 -1.24 -13.39 -10.44
CA ASP A 269 -2.34 -13.67 -9.52
C ASP A 269 -3.53 -12.76 -9.79
N ILE A 270 -4.74 -13.25 -9.50
CA ILE A 270 -5.92 -12.39 -9.38
C ILE A 270 -5.85 -11.68 -8.02
N ASP A 271 -5.82 -10.35 -8.03
CA ASP A 271 -5.69 -9.55 -6.81
C ASP A 271 -7.02 -9.33 -6.10
N ASN A 272 -8.07 -9.04 -6.89
CA ASN A 272 -9.36 -8.65 -6.33
C ASN A 272 -10.53 -9.05 -7.23
N ILE A 273 -11.67 -9.29 -6.60
CA ILE A 273 -12.94 -9.57 -7.28
C ILE A 273 -13.96 -8.53 -6.85
N ARG A 274 -14.62 -7.96 -7.83
CA ARG A 274 -15.74 -7.03 -7.60
C ARG A 274 -17.06 -7.72 -7.88
N PHE A 275 -18.01 -7.43 -6.99
CA PHE A 275 -19.37 -7.96 -7.07
C PHE A 275 -20.36 -6.85 -7.40
N SER A 276 -21.42 -7.20 -8.12
CA SER A 276 -22.57 -6.34 -8.32
C SER A 276 -23.72 -6.83 -7.46
N THR A 277 -24.29 -5.92 -6.69
CA THR A 277 -25.49 -6.19 -5.87
C THR A 277 -26.71 -6.32 -6.78
N VAL A 278 -26.81 -5.47 -7.79
CA VAL A 278 -27.92 -5.47 -8.75
C VAL A 278 -27.89 -6.70 -9.67
N ALA A 279 -26.70 -7.06 -10.17
CA ALA A 279 -26.52 -8.27 -10.98
C ALA A 279 -26.43 -9.56 -10.13
N LYS A 280 -26.48 -9.44 -8.79
CA LYS A 280 -26.42 -10.56 -7.84
C LYS A 280 -25.25 -11.52 -8.07
N GLY A 281 -24.09 -11.02 -8.48
CA GLY A 281 -22.97 -11.88 -8.82
C GLY A 281 -21.68 -11.14 -9.15
N LEU A 282 -20.82 -11.81 -9.91
CA LEU A 282 -19.53 -11.31 -10.31
C LEU A 282 -19.64 -10.12 -11.28
N ALA A 283 -18.92 -9.06 -11.00
CA ALA A 283 -18.76 -7.92 -11.88
C ALA A 283 -17.51 -8.06 -12.75
N TYR A 284 -16.33 -8.09 -12.11
CA TYR A 284 -15.04 -8.26 -12.78
C TYR A 284 -13.96 -8.72 -11.80
N ALA A 285 -12.88 -9.30 -12.34
CA ALA A 285 -11.62 -9.55 -11.65
C ALA A 285 -10.62 -8.43 -11.97
N GLU A 286 -9.83 -8.01 -10.99
CA GLU A 286 -8.72 -7.07 -11.14
C GLU A 286 -7.40 -7.79 -10.87
N TYR A 287 -6.40 -7.52 -11.69
CA TYR A 287 -5.03 -8.03 -11.56
C TYR A 287 -4.05 -7.05 -12.22
N ASP A 288 -2.79 -7.11 -11.79
CA ASP A 288 -1.74 -6.28 -12.38
C ASP A 288 -0.77 -7.17 -13.16
N THR A 289 -0.67 -6.94 -14.45
CA THR A 289 0.45 -7.39 -15.28
C THR A 289 1.62 -6.42 -15.08
N TRP A 290 1.95 -5.59 -16.08
CA TRP A 290 2.77 -4.40 -15.86
C TRP A 290 1.92 -3.15 -15.58
N LYS A 291 0.63 -3.19 -15.94
CA LYS A 291 -0.41 -2.22 -15.62
C LYS A 291 -1.63 -2.94 -15.03
N PRO A 292 -2.51 -2.22 -14.33
CA PRO A 292 -3.77 -2.80 -13.90
C PRO A 292 -4.61 -3.26 -15.10
N GLU A 293 -5.23 -4.43 -14.97
CA GLU A 293 -6.13 -5.00 -15.99
C GLU A 293 -7.40 -5.55 -15.33
N ARG A 294 -8.43 -5.79 -16.18
CA ARG A 294 -9.71 -6.32 -15.72
C ARG A 294 -10.24 -7.39 -16.66
N HIS A 295 -10.69 -8.48 -16.05
CA HIS A 295 -11.52 -9.47 -16.75
C HIS A 295 -12.98 -9.29 -16.31
N TYR A 296 -13.87 -8.96 -17.25
CA TYR A 296 -15.27 -8.66 -16.97
C TYR A 296 -16.15 -9.91 -17.09
N PHE A 297 -16.96 -10.16 -16.06
CA PHE A 297 -18.00 -11.19 -16.05
C PHE A 297 -19.37 -10.60 -16.41
N ASN A 298 -19.55 -9.27 -16.26
CA ASN A 298 -20.78 -8.56 -16.55
C ASN A 298 -20.58 -7.56 -17.69
N LYS A 299 -21.35 -7.78 -18.81
CA LYS A 299 -21.23 -6.97 -20.01
C LYS A 299 -21.64 -5.50 -19.80
N LYS A 300 -22.71 -5.23 -19.04
CA LYS A 300 -23.17 -3.85 -18.80
C LYS A 300 -22.12 -3.04 -18.02
N ILE A 301 -21.50 -3.67 -17.01
CA ILE A 301 -20.41 -3.03 -16.24
C ILE A 301 -19.21 -2.75 -17.15
N LYS A 302 -18.87 -3.66 -18.04
CA LYS A 302 -17.81 -3.45 -19.04
C LYS A 302 -18.11 -2.22 -19.91
N GLU A 303 -19.32 -2.13 -20.48
CA GLU A 303 -19.75 -1.01 -21.33
C GLU A 303 -19.68 0.33 -20.59
N VAL A 304 -20.13 0.38 -19.31
CA VAL A 304 -20.03 1.58 -18.46
C VAL A 304 -18.57 1.97 -18.24
N HIS A 305 -17.69 1.01 -17.94
CA HIS A 305 -16.28 1.29 -17.71
C HIS A 305 -15.56 1.76 -18.98
N GLU A 306 -15.88 1.18 -20.14
CA GLU A 306 -15.33 1.62 -21.43
C GLU A 306 -15.78 3.03 -21.80
N ASP A 307 -17.05 3.38 -21.53
CA ASP A 307 -17.55 4.73 -21.72
C ASP A 307 -16.86 5.74 -20.80
N LEU A 308 -16.75 5.43 -19.52
CA LEU A 308 -16.04 6.27 -18.56
C LEU A 308 -14.55 6.46 -18.93
N THR A 309 -13.88 5.42 -19.40
CA THR A 309 -12.47 5.52 -19.85
C THR A 309 -12.33 6.52 -21.01
N ARG A 310 -13.27 6.53 -21.96
CA ARG A 310 -13.29 7.53 -23.04
C ARG A 310 -13.52 8.95 -22.53
N ARG A 311 -14.49 9.15 -21.63
CA ARG A 311 -14.79 10.46 -21.04
C ARG A 311 -13.67 11.02 -20.17
N LEU A 312 -12.90 10.12 -19.56
CA LEU A 312 -11.75 10.44 -18.72
C LEU A 312 -10.42 10.45 -19.50
N ASN A 313 -10.46 10.66 -20.82
CA ASN A 313 -9.28 10.80 -21.69
C ASN A 313 -8.28 9.64 -21.59
N GLY A 314 -8.76 8.42 -21.33
CA GLY A 314 -7.93 7.22 -21.21
C GLY A 314 -7.22 7.04 -19.88
N TYR A 315 -7.49 7.90 -18.89
CA TYR A 315 -7.00 7.66 -17.54
C TYR A 315 -7.51 6.33 -16.98
N TRP A 316 -6.65 5.64 -16.24
CA TRP A 316 -7.10 4.54 -15.41
C TRP A 316 -8.07 5.05 -14.35
N MET A 317 -9.07 4.25 -14.09
CA MET A 317 -10.06 4.58 -13.08
C MET A 317 -10.31 3.40 -12.15
N ARG A 318 -10.67 3.71 -10.91
CA ARG A 318 -11.16 2.73 -9.93
C ARG A 318 -12.48 3.23 -9.37
N VAL A 319 -13.50 2.39 -9.42
CA VAL A 319 -14.73 2.65 -8.65
C VAL A 319 -14.40 2.44 -7.19
N ILE A 320 -14.43 3.52 -6.40
CA ILE A 320 -14.09 3.48 -4.98
C ILE A 320 -15.33 3.30 -4.12
N ASP A 321 -16.50 3.76 -4.60
CA ASP A 321 -17.79 3.55 -3.95
C ASP A 321 -18.97 3.65 -4.93
N LYS A 322 -20.14 3.13 -4.54
CA LYS A 322 -21.36 3.15 -5.32
C LYS A 322 -22.60 3.08 -4.42
N ASN A 323 -23.72 3.64 -4.86
CA ASN A 323 -24.99 3.48 -4.17
C ASN A 323 -25.59 2.07 -4.38
N ASP A 324 -26.58 1.67 -3.56
CA ASP A 324 -27.16 0.32 -3.58
C ASP A 324 -27.77 -0.06 -4.94
N ALA A 325 -28.38 0.91 -5.62
CA ALA A 325 -28.96 0.72 -6.96
C ALA A 325 -27.91 0.67 -8.08
N GLU A 326 -26.63 0.88 -7.79
CA GLU A 326 -25.53 0.95 -8.78
C GLU A 326 -25.82 1.92 -9.94
N THR A 327 -26.45 3.04 -9.63
CA THR A 327 -26.78 4.12 -10.58
C THR A 327 -25.87 5.32 -10.43
N ARG A 328 -25.16 5.43 -9.30
CA ARG A 328 -24.20 6.49 -8.98
C ARG A 328 -22.91 5.90 -8.42
N PHE A 329 -21.79 6.43 -8.87
CA PHE A 329 -20.46 5.91 -8.56
C PHE A 329 -19.52 7.04 -8.17
N ILE A 330 -18.73 6.81 -7.13
CA ILE A 330 -17.53 7.60 -6.86
C ILE A 330 -16.35 6.92 -7.57
N ILE A 331 -15.68 7.67 -8.42
CA ILE A 331 -14.59 7.17 -9.27
C ILE A 331 -13.33 7.95 -8.95
N ARG A 332 -12.22 7.25 -8.78
CA ARG A 332 -10.88 7.84 -8.72
C ARG A 332 -10.15 7.54 -10.03
N THR A 333 -9.66 8.59 -10.68
CA THR A 333 -8.69 8.45 -11.78
C THR A 333 -7.27 8.45 -11.25
N TYR A 334 -6.35 7.88 -11.99
CA TYR A 334 -4.91 7.94 -11.73
C TYR A 334 -4.10 7.54 -12.96
N ALA A 335 -2.83 7.98 -12.99
CA ALA A 335 -1.80 7.52 -13.90
C ALA A 335 -0.47 7.45 -13.13
N ASP A 336 0.59 7.01 -13.76
CA ASP A 336 1.93 7.03 -13.18
C ASP A 336 2.49 8.45 -13.04
N ASP A 337 2.09 9.33 -13.97
CA ASP A 337 2.50 10.73 -14.07
C ASP A 337 1.40 11.73 -13.69
N ASP A 338 0.35 11.28 -13.01
CA ASP A 338 -0.75 12.12 -12.52
C ASP A 338 -1.39 11.50 -11.27
N PRO A 339 -1.46 12.23 -10.13
CA PRO A 339 -2.14 11.75 -8.94
C PRO A 339 -3.63 11.49 -9.15
N GLY A 340 -4.24 12.10 -10.18
CA GLY A 340 -5.63 11.93 -10.55
C GLY A 340 -6.62 12.80 -9.77
N ALA A 341 -7.89 12.50 -9.99
CA ALA A 341 -9.00 13.21 -9.38
C ALA A 341 -10.14 12.26 -8.96
N ILE A 342 -11.03 12.77 -8.13
CA ILE A 342 -12.24 12.08 -7.69
C ILE A 342 -13.42 12.65 -8.47
N TYR A 343 -14.25 11.76 -9.00
CA TYR A 343 -15.43 12.10 -9.77
C TYR A 343 -16.66 11.40 -9.20
N LEU A 344 -17.79 12.06 -9.32
CA LEU A 344 -19.11 11.46 -9.21
C LEU A 344 -19.64 11.18 -10.63
N TYR A 345 -20.07 9.97 -10.88
CA TYR A 345 -20.76 9.59 -12.12
C TYR A 345 -22.19 9.14 -11.82
N SER A 346 -23.15 9.68 -12.54
CA SER A 346 -24.56 9.26 -12.52
C SER A 346 -24.93 8.66 -13.88
N ILE A 347 -25.33 7.38 -13.88
CA ILE A 347 -25.82 6.73 -15.10
C ILE A 347 -27.16 7.35 -15.54
N GLN A 348 -28.04 7.67 -14.58
CA GLN A 348 -29.38 8.17 -14.88
C GLN A 348 -29.35 9.54 -15.54
N ASP A 349 -28.46 10.41 -15.08
CA ASP A 349 -28.34 11.79 -15.57
C ASP A 349 -27.29 11.89 -16.67
N ASP A 350 -26.59 10.79 -16.98
CA ASP A 350 -25.44 10.71 -17.88
C ASP A 350 -24.39 11.80 -17.62
N HIS A 351 -24.15 12.09 -16.34
CA HIS A 351 -23.34 13.22 -15.90
C HIS A 351 -22.13 12.78 -15.08
N LEU A 352 -20.98 13.36 -15.42
CA LEU A 352 -19.70 13.16 -14.75
C LEU A 352 -19.24 14.48 -14.13
N THR A 353 -19.18 14.55 -12.79
CA THR A 353 -18.79 15.74 -12.05
C THR A 353 -17.49 15.50 -11.31
N LYS A 354 -16.49 16.38 -11.49
CA LYS A 354 -15.25 16.38 -10.68
C LYS A 354 -15.55 16.88 -9.28
N LEU A 355 -15.24 16.09 -8.25
CA LEU A 355 -15.43 16.42 -6.84
C LEU A 355 -14.18 17.05 -6.21
N ALA A 356 -13.00 16.51 -6.54
CA ALA A 356 -11.74 16.99 -6.01
C ALA A 356 -10.55 16.47 -6.83
N ASP A 357 -9.45 17.20 -6.82
CA ASP A 357 -8.13 16.68 -7.20
C ASP A 357 -7.53 15.90 -6.04
N VAL A 358 -6.81 14.82 -6.33
CA VAL A 358 -6.09 14.05 -5.30
C VAL A 358 -4.93 14.87 -4.72
N ASN A 359 -4.23 15.58 -5.57
CA ASN A 359 -3.20 16.54 -5.17
C ASN A 359 -3.24 17.78 -6.07
N PRO A 360 -3.99 18.82 -5.69
CA PRO A 360 -4.14 20.03 -6.52
C PRO A 360 -2.85 20.81 -6.69
N ALA A 361 -1.85 20.65 -5.81
CA ALA A 361 -0.56 21.33 -5.93
C ALA A 361 0.27 20.85 -7.12
N LEU A 362 -0.07 19.71 -7.72
CA LEU A 362 0.61 19.15 -8.88
C LEU A 362 -0.17 19.31 -10.19
N ASN A 363 -1.32 19.99 -10.15
CA ASN A 363 -2.10 20.22 -11.36
C ASN A 363 -1.31 21.05 -12.38
N GLY A 364 -1.29 20.56 -13.63
CA GLY A 364 -0.58 21.24 -14.73
C GLY A 364 0.94 21.10 -14.69
N THR A 365 1.51 20.35 -13.75
CA THR A 365 2.95 20.07 -13.70
C THR A 365 3.30 18.88 -14.59
N ALA A 366 4.45 18.92 -15.25
CA ALA A 366 4.95 17.82 -16.06
C ALA A 366 5.67 16.79 -15.16
N LEU A 367 4.96 15.75 -14.75
CA LEU A 367 5.51 14.64 -13.99
C LEU A 367 6.17 13.57 -14.90
N CYS A 368 6.93 12.66 -14.31
CA CYS A 368 7.77 11.72 -15.02
C CYS A 368 7.05 10.38 -15.27
N LYS A 369 7.13 9.85 -16.50
CA LYS A 369 6.51 8.57 -16.86
C LYS A 369 7.28 7.39 -16.32
N MET A 370 6.54 6.36 -15.92
CA MET A 370 7.02 5.08 -15.45
C MET A 370 6.91 4.03 -16.54
N ASP A 371 8.03 3.38 -16.84
CA ASP A 371 8.11 2.25 -17.77
C ASP A 371 8.32 0.93 -17.00
N SER A 372 7.80 -0.18 -17.51
CA SER A 372 8.13 -1.50 -16.99
C SER A 372 9.47 -1.97 -17.55
N ILE A 373 10.22 -2.68 -16.73
CA ILE A 373 11.44 -3.37 -17.18
C ILE A 373 11.41 -4.84 -16.76
N ARG A 374 12.09 -5.68 -17.55
CA ARG A 374 12.36 -7.09 -17.22
C ARG A 374 13.84 -7.37 -17.46
N TYR A 375 14.44 -8.14 -16.57
CA TYR A 375 15.82 -8.58 -16.67
C TYR A 375 15.95 -9.96 -16.03
N ASP A 376 16.98 -10.71 -16.42
CA ASP A 376 17.29 -11.99 -15.83
C ASP A 376 18.31 -11.82 -14.71
N ALA A 377 17.98 -12.35 -13.54
CA ALA A 377 18.93 -12.50 -12.45
C ALA A 377 20.03 -13.51 -12.85
N ARG A 378 21.18 -13.48 -12.19
CA ARG A 378 22.35 -14.33 -12.47
C ARG A 378 22.08 -15.83 -12.46
N ASP A 379 21.01 -16.26 -11.80
CA ASP A 379 20.54 -17.65 -11.75
C ASP A 379 19.45 -17.97 -12.77
N GLY A 380 19.15 -17.02 -13.67
CA GLY A 380 18.20 -17.19 -14.77
C GLY A 380 16.75 -16.89 -14.42
N MET A 381 16.43 -16.47 -13.18
CA MET A 381 15.08 -16.03 -12.82
C MET A 381 14.76 -14.68 -13.45
N THR A 382 13.67 -14.58 -14.18
CA THR A 382 13.21 -13.30 -14.74
C THR A 382 12.58 -12.44 -13.65
N ILE A 383 13.13 -11.24 -13.46
CA ILE A 383 12.68 -10.24 -12.49
C ILE A 383 12.02 -9.08 -13.24
N SER A 384 10.85 -8.68 -12.75
CA SER A 384 10.14 -7.49 -13.24
C SER A 384 10.38 -6.29 -12.34
N GLY A 385 10.18 -5.09 -12.86
CA GLY A 385 10.27 -3.87 -12.09
C GLY A 385 9.79 -2.66 -12.87
N TYR A 386 9.92 -1.49 -12.26
CA TYR A 386 9.56 -0.23 -12.87
C TYR A 386 10.75 0.72 -12.88
N LEU A 387 10.82 1.52 -13.93
CA LEU A 387 11.84 2.54 -14.14
C LEU A 387 11.15 3.86 -14.45
N THR A 388 11.35 4.87 -13.61
CA THR A 388 10.90 6.23 -13.88
C THR A 388 12.10 7.08 -14.26
N LEU A 389 12.06 7.67 -15.45
CA LEU A 389 13.13 8.51 -15.95
C LEU A 389 12.76 9.99 -15.82
N PRO A 390 13.70 10.86 -15.43
CA PRO A 390 13.47 12.28 -15.33
C PRO A 390 13.10 12.89 -16.68
N ASN A 391 12.27 13.93 -16.68
CA ASN A 391 11.89 14.67 -17.89
C ASN A 391 13.06 15.55 -18.39
N GLN A 392 14.11 14.91 -18.90
CA GLN A 392 15.31 15.55 -19.44
C GLN A 392 15.55 15.11 -20.89
N LEU A 393 16.27 15.93 -21.65
CA LEU A 393 16.64 15.60 -23.03
C LEU A 393 17.58 14.40 -23.12
N LYS A 394 18.53 14.28 -22.15
CA LYS A 394 19.50 13.18 -22.10
C LYS A 394 19.04 12.14 -21.06
N LYS A 395 18.68 10.96 -21.53
CA LYS A 395 18.24 9.82 -20.69
C LYS A 395 19.30 8.71 -20.57
N GLN A 396 20.58 9.09 -20.52
CA GLN A 396 21.71 8.15 -20.45
C GLN A 396 22.70 8.59 -19.37
N ASN A 397 23.29 7.60 -18.71
CA ASN A 397 24.27 7.78 -17.62
C ASN A 397 23.74 8.72 -16.54
N LEU A 398 22.49 8.49 -16.12
CA LEU A 398 21.81 9.26 -15.10
C LEU A 398 22.24 8.80 -13.70
N PRO A 399 22.24 9.68 -12.70
CA PRO A 399 22.28 9.22 -11.31
C PRO A 399 21.04 8.37 -11.04
N LEU A 400 21.22 7.22 -10.37
CA LEU A 400 20.17 6.26 -10.12
C LEU A 400 19.86 6.17 -8.62
N ILE A 401 18.58 6.13 -8.28
CA ILE A 401 18.11 5.75 -6.94
C ILE A 401 17.29 4.45 -7.08
N VAL A 402 17.73 3.43 -6.35
CA VAL A 402 17.04 2.14 -6.28
C VAL A 402 16.12 2.16 -5.08
N ILE A 403 14.83 1.81 -5.28
CA ILE A 403 13.82 1.75 -4.21
C ILE A 403 13.26 0.33 -4.12
N PRO A 404 13.89 -0.58 -3.36
CA PRO A 404 13.30 -1.86 -3.02
C PRO A 404 12.03 -1.64 -2.20
N HIS A 405 10.94 -2.33 -2.53
CA HIS A 405 9.71 -2.22 -1.76
C HIS A 405 9.84 -2.85 -0.36
N ASN A 406 8.95 -2.48 0.54
CA ASN A 406 8.83 -3.10 1.85
C ASN A 406 8.26 -4.53 1.77
N GLY A 407 8.19 -5.23 2.86
CA GLY A 407 7.59 -6.56 2.92
C GLY A 407 8.50 -7.61 3.51
N PRO A 408 9.10 -8.54 2.70
CA PRO A 408 9.20 -8.66 1.24
C PRO A 408 7.93 -9.09 0.50
N SER A 409 6.93 -9.66 1.20
CA SER A 409 5.66 -10.10 0.61
C SER A 409 4.76 -8.90 0.24
N ALA A 410 5.21 -8.11 -0.70
CA ALA A 410 4.55 -6.96 -1.31
C ALA A 410 5.02 -6.85 -2.77
N ARG A 411 4.66 -5.82 -3.49
CA ARG A 411 5.21 -5.47 -4.81
C ARG A 411 5.06 -3.99 -5.12
N ASN A 412 5.88 -3.48 -6.01
CA ASN A 412 5.62 -2.23 -6.70
C ASN A 412 4.58 -2.46 -7.80
N VAL A 413 3.73 -1.47 -8.03
CA VAL A 413 2.70 -1.47 -9.07
C VAL A 413 2.78 -0.19 -9.89
N TRP A 414 2.17 -0.20 -11.08
CA TRP A 414 2.07 0.99 -11.92
C TRP A 414 1.02 1.94 -11.34
N GLU A 415 1.48 3.01 -10.71
CA GLU A 415 0.63 4.07 -10.16
C GLU A 415 1.44 5.34 -9.89
N TYR A 416 0.77 6.45 -9.62
CA TYR A 416 1.40 7.65 -9.10
C TYR A 416 2.03 7.36 -7.73
N ASN A 417 3.33 7.63 -7.63
CA ASN A 417 4.06 7.52 -6.37
C ASN A 417 4.81 8.84 -6.10
N SER A 418 4.45 9.51 -4.99
CA SER A 418 5.02 10.81 -4.60
C SER A 418 6.54 10.80 -4.48
N GLU A 419 7.13 9.74 -3.92
CA GLU A 419 8.59 9.63 -3.73
C GLU A 419 9.31 9.44 -5.05
N VAL A 420 8.78 8.55 -5.89
CA VAL A 420 9.32 8.30 -7.21
C VAL A 420 9.29 9.58 -8.05
N GLN A 421 8.15 10.28 -8.05
CA GLN A 421 7.99 11.54 -8.79
C GLN A 421 8.87 12.65 -8.24
N PHE A 422 8.97 12.77 -6.91
CA PHE A 422 9.87 13.70 -6.26
C PHE A 422 11.33 13.48 -6.69
N LEU A 423 11.84 12.25 -6.58
CA LEU A 423 13.22 11.93 -6.92
C LEU A 423 13.48 12.07 -8.43
N ALA A 424 12.54 11.63 -9.28
CA ALA A 424 12.64 11.81 -10.72
C ALA A 424 12.62 13.30 -11.11
N ASN A 425 11.79 14.11 -10.44
CA ASN A 425 11.80 15.56 -10.61
C ASN A 425 13.14 16.17 -10.18
N ARG A 426 13.94 15.58 -9.33
CA ARG A 426 15.31 15.99 -8.97
C ARG A 426 16.39 15.50 -9.94
N GLY A 427 16.03 14.76 -11.01
CA GLY A 427 16.92 14.30 -12.07
C GLY A 427 17.49 12.90 -11.87
N TYR A 428 17.01 12.18 -10.91
CA TYR A 428 17.38 10.81 -10.71
C TYR A 428 16.55 9.88 -11.61
N ALA A 429 17.17 8.90 -12.22
CA ALA A 429 16.45 7.69 -12.64
C ALA A 429 16.04 6.95 -11.37
N VAL A 430 14.79 6.48 -11.29
CA VAL A 430 14.28 5.76 -10.12
C VAL A 430 13.90 4.36 -10.53
N PHE A 431 14.54 3.37 -9.92
CA PHE A 431 14.33 1.94 -10.18
C PHE A 431 13.63 1.26 -9.01
N GLN A 432 12.50 0.62 -9.29
CA GLN A 432 11.66 -0.10 -8.34
C GLN A 432 11.61 -1.59 -8.72
N PRO A 433 12.54 -2.45 -8.23
CA PRO A 433 12.52 -3.89 -8.54
C PRO A 433 11.38 -4.61 -7.81
N ASN A 434 10.79 -5.61 -8.47
CA ASN A 434 9.93 -6.63 -7.87
C ASN A 434 10.73 -7.94 -7.78
N TYR A 435 11.63 -8.00 -6.81
CA TYR A 435 12.55 -9.12 -6.57
C TYR A 435 11.77 -10.39 -6.17
N ARG A 436 12.40 -11.58 -6.27
CA ARG A 436 11.79 -12.84 -5.78
C ARG A 436 11.31 -12.69 -4.34
N GLY A 437 10.17 -13.31 -4.03
CA GLY A 437 9.45 -13.07 -2.77
C GLY A 437 8.36 -12.00 -2.87
N SER A 438 8.31 -11.23 -3.98
CA SER A 438 7.19 -10.32 -4.24
C SER A 438 5.90 -11.09 -4.52
N THR A 439 4.77 -10.52 -4.09
CA THR A 439 3.43 -11.08 -4.31
C THR A 439 2.89 -10.75 -5.71
N GLY A 440 1.86 -11.49 -6.16
CA GLY A 440 1.17 -11.23 -7.42
C GLY A 440 1.76 -11.94 -8.64
N TYR A 441 2.89 -12.63 -8.48
CA TYR A 441 3.56 -13.39 -9.54
C TYR A 441 3.44 -14.91 -9.38
N GLY A 442 2.54 -15.38 -8.51
CA GLY A 442 2.33 -16.78 -8.18
C GLY A 442 3.14 -17.24 -6.96
N LYS A 443 2.76 -18.43 -6.43
CA LYS A 443 3.37 -18.96 -5.21
C LYS A 443 4.83 -19.41 -5.39
N GLU A 444 5.22 -19.83 -6.60
CA GLU A 444 6.61 -20.23 -6.88
C GLU A 444 7.55 -19.04 -6.80
N PHE A 445 7.19 -17.91 -7.41
CA PHE A 445 7.97 -16.68 -7.33
C PHE A 445 8.00 -16.12 -5.92
N TRP A 446 6.87 -16.14 -5.21
CA TRP A 446 6.79 -15.69 -3.83
C TRP A 446 7.65 -16.54 -2.90
N SER A 447 7.53 -17.88 -2.96
CA SER A 447 8.29 -18.78 -2.09
C SER A 447 9.77 -18.88 -2.45
N ALA A 448 10.17 -18.49 -3.67
CA ALA A 448 11.58 -18.39 -4.05
C ALA A 448 12.37 -17.34 -3.23
N GLY A 449 11.67 -16.45 -2.52
CA GLY A 449 12.27 -15.49 -1.59
C GLY A 449 12.47 -16.02 -0.16
N PHE A 450 11.99 -17.24 0.15
CA PHE A 450 12.06 -17.78 1.50
C PHE A 450 13.49 -18.20 1.87
N GLY A 451 13.94 -17.76 3.05
CA GLY A 451 15.33 -17.94 3.49
C GLY A 451 16.35 -17.07 2.73
N GLU A 452 15.89 -16.20 1.82
CA GLU A 452 16.74 -15.45 0.89
C GLU A 452 16.82 -13.95 1.22
N TRP A 453 16.49 -13.54 2.44
CA TRP A 453 16.48 -12.13 2.82
C TRP A 453 17.87 -11.46 2.67
N GLY A 454 18.94 -12.17 3.02
CA GLY A 454 20.33 -11.76 2.78
C GLY A 454 21.02 -12.57 1.68
N GLY A 455 20.27 -13.13 0.75
CA GLY A 455 20.75 -13.95 -0.35
C GLY A 455 20.22 -13.45 -1.70
N LYS A 456 19.52 -14.32 -2.42
CA LYS A 456 19.07 -14.07 -3.79
C LYS A 456 18.18 -12.83 -3.97
N ILE A 457 17.41 -12.42 -2.95
CA ILE A 457 16.64 -11.17 -2.99
C ILE A 457 17.59 -9.98 -3.22
N GLN A 458 18.70 -9.93 -2.51
CA GLN A 458 19.66 -8.83 -2.62
C GLN A 458 20.41 -8.88 -3.96
N GLU A 459 20.66 -10.08 -4.45
CA GLU A 459 21.28 -10.29 -5.76
C GLU A 459 20.35 -9.89 -6.92
N ASP A 460 19.04 -10.17 -6.83
CA ASP A 460 18.05 -9.71 -7.80
C ASP A 460 18.07 -8.18 -7.92
N ILE A 461 18.11 -7.47 -6.79
CA ILE A 461 18.17 -6.00 -6.76
C ILE A 461 19.48 -5.52 -7.41
N ALA A 462 20.61 -6.12 -7.06
CA ALA A 462 21.92 -5.75 -7.60
C ALA A 462 22.03 -6.04 -9.10
N ASP A 463 21.48 -7.16 -9.58
CA ASP A 463 21.49 -7.54 -10.99
C ASP A 463 20.64 -6.59 -11.84
N GLY A 464 19.50 -6.10 -11.30
CA GLY A 464 18.71 -5.03 -11.94
C GLY A 464 19.50 -3.73 -12.09
N VAL A 465 20.31 -3.38 -11.10
CA VAL A 465 21.21 -2.21 -11.20
C VAL A 465 22.27 -2.41 -12.28
N ARG A 466 22.92 -3.59 -12.31
CA ARG A 466 23.91 -3.92 -13.34
C ARG A 466 23.29 -3.89 -14.74
N TYR A 467 22.08 -4.45 -14.89
CA TYR A 467 21.34 -4.36 -16.15
C TYR A 467 21.14 -2.90 -16.60
N LEU A 468 20.79 -1.97 -15.69
CA LEU A 468 20.62 -0.56 -16.05
C LEU A 468 21.95 0.14 -16.38
N ILE A 469 23.06 -0.27 -15.77
CA ILE A 469 24.41 0.19 -16.12
C ILE A 469 24.76 -0.28 -17.54
N ASP A 470 24.56 -1.55 -17.87
CA ASP A 470 24.86 -2.13 -19.18
C ASP A 470 24.01 -1.50 -20.29
N LYS A 471 22.76 -1.15 -19.99
CA LYS A 471 21.89 -0.37 -20.88
C LYS A 471 22.26 1.10 -20.98
N LYS A 472 23.30 1.55 -20.26
CA LYS A 472 23.76 2.95 -20.18
C LYS A 472 22.66 3.92 -19.67
N VAL A 473 21.69 3.44 -18.95
CA VAL A 473 20.71 4.26 -18.26
C VAL A 473 21.33 4.86 -17.00
N ALA A 474 21.98 4.04 -16.18
CA ALA A 474 22.59 4.44 -14.92
C ALA A 474 24.10 4.74 -15.07
N ASP A 475 24.54 5.81 -14.39
CA ASP A 475 25.96 6.08 -14.18
C ASP A 475 26.50 5.22 -13.04
N PRO A 476 27.44 4.29 -13.27
CA PRO A 476 27.95 3.38 -12.25
C PRO A 476 28.61 4.08 -11.05
N LYS A 477 28.94 5.36 -11.17
CA LYS A 477 29.56 6.16 -10.11
C LYS A 477 28.54 6.94 -9.25
N ARG A 478 27.26 6.95 -9.65
CA ARG A 478 26.22 7.78 -9.03
C ARG A 478 24.95 6.97 -8.76
N ILE A 479 25.09 5.90 -7.97
CA ILE A 479 23.99 5.00 -7.61
C ILE A 479 23.74 5.06 -6.11
N GLY A 480 22.52 5.38 -5.70
CA GLY A 480 22.05 5.31 -4.33
C GLY A 480 20.97 4.25 -4.17
N ILE A 481 20.78 3.78 -2.95
CA ILE A 481 19.69 2.88 -2.58
C ILE A 481 18.92 3.48 -1.41
N PHE A 482 17.58 3.43 -1.49
CA PHE A 482 16.67 3.97 -0.48
C PHE A 482 15.50 3.03 -0.24
N GLY A 483 15.12 2.82 1.00
CA GLY A 483 13.93 2.01 1.27
C GLY A 483 13.40 2.13 2.69
N TYR A 484 12.18 1.60 2.86
CA TYR A 484 11.43 1.54 4.11
C TYR A 484 11.40 0.13 4.65
N SER A 485 11.47 -0.02 5.98
CA SER A 485 11.28 -1.32 6.64
C SER A 485 12.16 -2.40 6.02
N PHE A 486 11.62 -3.41 5.33
CA PHE A 486 12.43 -4.40 4.60
C PHE A 486 13.26 -3.75 3.47
N GLY A 487 12.70 -2.80 2.71
CA GLY A 487 13.49 -2.00 1.75
C GLY A 487 14.62 -1.22 2.42
N GLY A 488 14.43 -0.77 3.67
CA GLY A 488 15.47 -0.16 4.49
C GLY A 488 16.55 -1.16 4.92
N PHE A 489 16.18 -2.41 5.20
CA PHE A 489 17.12 -3.52 5.36
C PHE A 489 17.93 -3.75 4.08
N CYS A 490 17.29 -3.77 2.91
CA CYS A 490 17.98 -3.90 1.62
C CYS A 490 18.99 -2.76 1.40
N ALA A 491 18.63 -1.53 1.78
CA ALA A 491 19.53 -0.38 1.68
C ALA A 491 20.76 -0.52 2.57
N LEU A 492 20.58 -0.92 3.83
CA LEU A 492 21.68 -1.18 4.77
C LEU A 492 22.52 -2.39 4.36
N TYR A 493 21.88 -3.46 3.88
CA TYR A 493 22.55 -4.63 3.35
C TYR A 493 23.40 -4.27 2.13
N GLY A 494 22.84 -3.51 1.20
CA GLY A 494 23.56 -3.00 0.03
C GLY A 494 24.80 -2.18 0.40
N ALA A 495 24.70 -1.32 1.42
CA ALA A 495 25.84 -0.56 1.94
C ALA A 495 26.94 -1.44 2.53
N CYS A 496 26.58 -2.58 3.15
CA CYS A 496 27.54 -3.53 3.73
C CYS A 496 28.18 -4.42 2.67
N PHE A 497 27.40 -4.99 1.75
CA PHE A 497 27.82 -6.12 0.93
C PHE A 497 27.93 -5.82 -0.58
N HIS A 498 27.33 -4.71 -1.03
CA HIS A 498 27.43 -4.19 -2.41
C HIS A 498 27.97 -2.76 -2.43
N ASN A 499 28.95 -2.47 -1.58
CA ASN A 499 29.54 -1.13 -1.44
C ASN A 499 30.37 -0.68 -2.64
N ASP A 500 30.65 -1.57 -3.57
CA ASP A 500 31.19 -1.30 -4.90
C ASP A 500 30.13 -0.74 -5.86
N LEU A 501 28.86 -1.10 -5.63
CA LEU A 501 27.73 -0.70 -6.46
C LEU A 501 27.05 0.58 -5.97
N TYR A 502 26.84 0.68 -4.64
CA TYR A 502 26.11 1.81 -4.06
C TYR A 502 27.05 2.87 -3.48
N LYS A 503 26.93 4.09 -4.00
CA LYS A 503 27.69 5.25 -3.52
C LYS A 503 27.22 5.74 -2.16
N CYS A 504 25.92 5.65 -1.89
CA CYS A 504 25.28 6.01 -0.62
C CYS A 504 24.00 5.20 -0.40
N ALA A 505 23.57 5.09 0.85
CA ALA A 505 22.34 4.38 1.20
C ALA A 505 21.51 5.16 2.20
N ALA A 506 20.16 5.11 2.03
CA ALA A 506 19.21 5.70 2.94
C ALA A 506 18.23 4.63 3.43
N SER A 507 18.07 4.52 4.74
CA SER A 507 17.19 3.57 5.41
C SER A 507 16.19 4.29 6.28
N TYR A 508 14.90 4.02 6.08
CA TYR A 508 13.84 4.54 6.92
C TYR A 508 13.17 3.39 7.67
N SER A 509 13.26 3.42 9.00
CA SER A 509 12.76 2.36 9.91
C SER A 509 13.17 0.96 9.46
N GLY A 510 14.40 0.84 8.91
CA GLY A 510 14.93 -0.40 8.36
C GLY A 510 15.33 -1.39 9.44
N ILE A 511 15.19 -2.68 9.11
CA ILE A 511 15.61 -3.77 9.99
C ILE A 511 17.15 -3.81 10.00
N THR A 512 17.77 -3.67 11.17
CA THR A 512 19.22 -3.71 11.34
C THR A 512 19.70 -5.06 11.82
N ASN A 513 18.85 -5.79 12.56
CA ASN A 513 19.17 -7.05 13.23
C ASN A 513 18.01 -8.03 13.13
N LEU A 514 18.20 -9.14 12.41
CA LEU A 514 17.15 -10.14 12.21
C LEU A 514 16.84 -10.95 13.48
N PHE A 515 17.78 -11.08 14.43
CA PHE A 515 17.50 -11.73 15.72
C PHE A 515 16.46 -10.95 16.52
N THR A 516 16.70 -9.65 16.68
CA THR A 516 15.81 -8.76 17.42
C THR A 516 14.46 -8.62 16.72
N TYR A 517 14.48 -8.53 15.39
CA TYR A 517 13.25 -8.46 14.58
C TYR A 517 12.29 -9.63 14.86
N LEU A 518 12.80 -10.89 14.91
CA LEU A 518 11.98 -12.06 15.19
C LEU A 518 11.61 -12.18 16.68
N LYS A 519 12.50 -11.75 17.59
CA LYS A 519 12.25 -11.79 19.03
C LYS A 519 11.15 -10.82 19.45
N GLU A 520 11.06 -9.67 18.81
CA GLU A 520 10.15 -8.58 19.14
C GLU A 520 8.86 -8.59 18.31
N ILE A 521 8.57 -9.68 17.61
CA ILE A 521 7.29 -9.85 16.93
C ILE A 521 6.15 -9.60 17.92
N PRO A 522 5.21 -8.68 17.62
CA PRO A 522 4.09 -8.38 18.50
C PRO A 522 3.28 -9.63 18.89
N PRO A 523 2.72 -9.70 20.12
CA PRO A 523 2.03 -10.89 20.62
C PRO A 523 0.95 -11.46 19.71
N TYR A 524 0.25 -10.60 18.96
CA TYR A 524 -0.80 -11.00 18.01
C TYR A 524 -0.28 -11.63 16.71
N TYR A 525 1.06 -11.59 16.46
CA TYR A 525 1.72 -12.33 15.37
C TYR A 525 2.44 -13.60 15.86
N LYS A 526 2.57 -13.81 17.18
CA LYS A 526 3.22 -15.02 17.72
C LYS A 526 2.65 -16.33 17.20
N PRO A 527 1.33 -16.47 16.95
CA PRO A 527 0.79 -17.69 16.33
C PRO A 527 1.42 -18.02 14.97
N TYR A 528 1.95 -17.02 14.25
CA TYR A 528 2.58 -17.17 12.94
C TYR A 528 4.11 -17.33 13.00
N LEU A 529 4.70 -17.50 14.18
CA LEU A 529 6.16 -17.51 14.34
C LEU A 529 6.83 -18.62 13.52
N GLN A 530 6.21 -19.80 13.39
CA GLN A 530 6.75 -20.89 12.59
C GLN A 530 6.76 -20.54 11.09
N MET A 531 5.72 -19.87 10.60
CA MET A 531 5.69 -19.33 9.23
C MET A 531 6.84 -18.34 9.02
N TYR A 532 7.08 -17.43 9.98
CA TYR A 532 8.23 -16.51 9.91
C TYR A 532 9.57 -17.26 9.91
N TYR A 533 9.68 -18.36 10.65
CA TYR A 533 10.88 -19.21 10.61
C TYR A 533 11.11 -19.88 9.25
N GLU A 534 10.05 -20.24 8.54
CA GLU A 534 10.16 -20.73 7.17
C GLU A 534 10.52 -19.63 6.17
N ILE A 535 9.95 -18.42 6.34
CA ILE A 535 10.17 -17.29 5.42
C ILE A 535 11.55 -16.65 5.63
N ILE A 536 12.02 -16.51 6.86
CA ILE A 536 13.24 -15.76 7.19
C ILE A 536 14.39 -16.69 7.58
N GLY A 537 14.07 -17.75 8.31
CA GLY A 537 15.00 -18.66 8.97
C GLY A 537 14.71 -18.76 10.48
N ASN A 538 15.21 -19.80 11.12
CA ASN A 538 15.08 -20.00 12.55
C ASN A 538 16.37 -19.53 13.27
N PRO A 539 16.31 -18.46 14.11
CA PRO A 539 17.49 -17.88 14.74
C PRO A 539 18.23 -18.84 15.69
N GLU A 540 17.52 -19.84 16.27
CA GLU A 540 18.12 -20.84 17.17
C GLU A 540 18.93 -21.89 16.38
N LYS A 541 18.48 -22.23 15.16
CA LYS A 541 19.11 -23.24 14.30
C LYS A 541 20.10 -22.65 13.31
N GLN A 542 19.95 -21.40 12.96
CA GLN A 542 20.66 -20.71 11.88
C GLN A 542 21.35 -19.42 12.35
N ALA A 543 21.87 -19.40 13.59
CA ALA A 543 22.47 -18.21 14.19
C ALA A 543 23.60 -17.60 13.34
N ASP A 544 24.40 -18.43 12.67
CA ASP A 544 25.50 -17.96 11.81
C ASP A 544 24.96 -17.25 10.55
N TYR A 545 23.89 -17.77 9.94
CA TYR A 545 23.21 -17.08 8.85
C TYR A 545 22.69 -15.70 9.30
N PHE A 546 22.01 -15.64 10.44
CA PHE A 546 21.48 -14.36 10.96
C PHE A 546 22.58 -13.33 11.23
N ARG A 547 23.72 -13.76 11.76
CA ARG A 547 24.89 -12.89 11.95
C ARG A 547 25.46 -12.45 10.61
N ALA A 548 25.61 -13.37 9.65
CA ALA A 548 26.19 -13.09 8.35
C ALA A 548 25.38 -12.07 7.54
N VAL A 549 24.04 -11.99 7.72
CA VAL A 549 23.17 -11.15 6.89
C VAL A 549 22.60 -9.92 7.61
N SER A 550 22.73 -9.79 8.94
CA SER A 550 22.23 -8.62 9.68
C SER A 550 23.21 -7.46 9.60
N PRO A 551 22.82 -6.30 9.05
CA PRO A 551 23.71 -5.15 8.81
C PRO A 551 24.44 -4.65 10.06
N VAL A 552 23.82 -4.73 11.25
CA VAL A 552 24.41 -4.27 12.52
C VAL A 552 25.73 -4.94 12.86
N PHE A 553 25.98 -6.16 12.36
CA PHE A 553 27.24 -6.89 12.60
C PHE A 553 28.33 -6.60 11.54
N HIS A 554 28.02 -5.80 10.52
CA HIS A 554 28.90 -5.56 9.37
C HIS A 554 29.12 -4.08 9.06
N THR A 555 28.98 -3.22 10.07
CA THR A 555 29.20 -1.78 9.93
C THR A 555 30.62 -1.42 9.51
N ASP A 556 31.61 -2.31 9.75
CA ASP A 556 32.99 -2.20 9.28
C ASP A 556 33.14 -2.28 7.75
N LYS A 557 32.17 -2.88 7.06
CA LYS A 557 32.15 -2.98 5.59
C LYS A 557 31.60 -1.74 4.92
N ILE A 558 30.87 -0.88 5.63
CA ILE A 558 30.26 0.33 5.09
C ILE A 558 31.33 1.36 4.78
N LYS A 559 31.36 1.84 3.53
CA LYS A 559 32.34 2.82 3.05
C LYS A 559 31.70 4.16 2.67
N GLY A 560 30.47 4.13 2.17
CA GLY A 560 29.75 5.30 1.69
C GLY A 560 28.95 6.00 2.79
N PRO A 561 28.45 7.21 2.51
CA PRO A 561 27.55 7.93 3.39
C PRO A 561 26.24 7.18 3.62
N ILE A 562 25.73 7.24 4.85
CA ILE A 562 24.48 6.61 5.27
C ILE A 562 23.50 7.65 5.81
N PHE A 563 22.25 7.56 5.41
CA PHE A 563 21.13 8.27 6.02
C PHE A 563 20.23 7.25 6.74
N ILE A 564 19.95 7.47 8.01
CA ILE A 564 19.02 6.65 8.80
C ILE A 564 17.92 7.54 9.35
N ALA A 565 16.67 7.23 9.01
CA ALA A 565 15.49 7.82 9.63
C ALA A 565 14.79 6.80 10.53
N GLN A 566 14.37 7.21 11.73
CA GLN A 566 13.77 6.33 12.71
C GLN A 566 12.72 7.04 13.56
N GLY A 567 11.60 6.37 13.85
CA GLY A 567 10.64 6.79 14.86
C GLY A 567 11.01 6.24 16.24
N GLY A 568 10.94 7.08 17.28
CA GLY A 568 11.26 6.68 18.66
C GLY A 568 10.25 5.73 19.28
N LYS A 569 9.02 5.66 18.71
CA LYS A 569 7.93 4.76 19.13
C LYS A 569 7.67 3.64 18.12
N ASP A 570 8.66 3.29 17.33
CA ASP A 570 8.54 2.22 16.34
C ASP A 570 8.44 0.85 17.04
N GLU A 571 7.29 0.19 16.92
CA GLU A 571 7.04 -1.13 17.49
C GLU A 571 7.53 -2.29 16.58
N ARG A 572 7.98 -1.99 15.35
CA ARG A 572 8.42 -3.00 14.36
C ARG A 572 9.92 -2.97 14.11
N GLY A 573 10.50 -1.77 14.10
CA GLY A 573 11.93 -1.55 13.96
C GLY A 573 12.50 -1.04 15.27
N ASN A 574 13.28 -1.87 15.99
CA ASN A 574 13.80 -1.54 17.31
C ASN A 574 14.73 -0.32 17.27
N VAL A 575 14.28 0.79 17.88
CA VAL A 575 15.05 2.04 17.95
C VAL A 575 16.39 1.85 18.67
N ASN A 576 16.48 0.93 19.64
CA ASN A 576 17.72 0.68 20.38
C ASN A 576 18.78 0.03 19.49
N GLU A 577 18.37 -0.92 18.63
CA GLU A 577 19.24 -1.54 17.62
C GLU A 577 19.73 -0.50 16.60
N THR A 578 18.83 0.35 16.13
CA THR A 578 19.19 1.47 15.24
C THR A 578 20.16 2.41 15.92
N ASN A 579 19.91 2.80 17.19
CA ASN A 579 20.82 3.65 17.99
C ASN A 579 22.20 3.00 18.19
N GLN A 580 22.24 1.67 18.39
CA GLN A 580 23.50 0.93 18.49
C GLN A 580 24.30 1.00 17.19
N MET A 581 23.66 0.71 16.05
CA MET A 581 24.28 0.81 14.74
C MET A 581 24.80 2.23 14.45
N VAL A 582 24.00 3.26 14.77
CA VAL A 582 24.39 4.67 14.62
C VAL A 582 25.63 5.00 15.45
N ARG A 583 25.69 4.55 16.70
CA ARG A 583 26.88 4.76 17.57
C ARG A 583 28.13 4.09 17.00
N ASP A 584 27.98 2.86 16.50
CA ASP A 584 29.09 2.10 15.92
C ASP A 584 29.61 2.76 14.64
N LEU A 585 28.72 3.18 13.74
CA LEU A 585 29.09 3.92 12.53
C LEU A 585 29.80 5.24 12.85
N LYS A 586 29.32 6.01 13.83
CA LYS A 586 30.01 7.23 14.30
C LYS A 586 31.38 6.94 14.88
N GLY A 587 31.52 5.86 15.67
CA GLY A 587 32.81 5.42 16.22
C GLY A 587 33.84 5.04 15.16
N LYS A 588 33.37 4.61 13.98
CA LYS A 588 34.19 4.28 12.81
C LYS A 588 34.41 5.46 11.85
N ASN A 589 33.97 6.67 12.21
CA ASN A 589 34.04 7.87 11.39
C ASN A 589 33.32 7.76 10.03
N ILE A 590 32.30 6.92 9.94
CA ILE A 590 31.44 6.86 8.75
C ILE A 590 30.55 8.11 8.71
N ASN A 591 30.44 8.71 7.52
CA ASN A 591 29.54 9.84 7.31
C ASN A 591 28.08 9.41 7.44
N ILE A 592 27.46 9.71 8.58
CA ILE A 592 26.08 9.33 8.89
C ILE A 592 25.20 10.55 9.20
N THR A 593 24.05 10.63 8.52
CA THR A 593 22.93 11.50 8.89
C THR A 593 21.90 10.67 9.64
N TYR A 594 21.62 11.03 10.90
CA TYR A 594 20.63 10.33 11.72
C TYR A 594 19.43 11.24 12.01
N PHE A 595 18.27 10.90 11.46
CA PHE A 595 17.01 11.62 11.58
C PHE A 595 16.04 10.87 12.49
N LEU A 596 16.12 11.14 13.81
CA LEU A 596 15.26 10.55 14.82
C LEU A 596 14.08 11.48 15.14
N LYS A 597 12.87 10.92 15.19
CA LYS A 597 11.65 11.59 15.65
C LYS A 597 11.05 10.81 16.82
N GLU A 598 11.33 11.26 18.02
CA GLU A 598 11.00 10.58 19.30
C GLU A 598 9.51 10.25 19.47
N LYS A 599 8.61 11.06 18.90
CA LYS A 599 7.16 10.90 19.05
C LYS A 599 6.52 10.08 17.94
N GLU A 600 7.27 9.77 16.87
CA GLU A 600 6.79 9.05 15.70
C GLU A 600 6.97 7.54 15.84
N GLY A 601 6.09 6.79 15.16
CA GLY A 601 6.13 5.33 15.05
C GLY A 601 6.90 4.87 13.82
N HIS A 602 6.53 3.68 13.31
CA HIS A 602 7.17 3.05 12.14
C HIS A 602 7.14 3.93 10.88
N TYR A 603 6.08 4.73 10.72
CA TYR A 603 5.95 5.76 9.67
C TYR A 603 5.62 7.10 10.33
N PHE A 604 6.21 8.18 9.84
CA PHE A 604 5.94 9.53 10.35
C PHE A 604 4.53 9.95 9.97
N LYS A 605 3.64 10.03 10.97
CA LYS A 605 2.26 10.49 10.82
C LYS A 605 2.17 12.01 10.78
N ASP A 606 3.06 12.69 11.51
CA ASP A 606 3.14 14.15 11.54
C ASP A 606 3.61 14.70 10.19
N GLU A 607 2.88 15.67 9.65
CA GLU A 607 3.15 16.22 8.32
C GLU A 607 4.46 16.99 8.26
N GLN A 608 4.78 17.73 9.32
CA GLN A 608 6.03 18.50 9.40
C GLN A 608 7.23 17.57 9.54
N ALA A 609 7.11 16.50 10.35
CA ALA A 609 8.16 15.50 10.49
C ALA A 609 8.43 14.79 9.15
N ARG A 610 7.36 14.45 8.41
CA ARG A 610 7.46 13.82 7.10
C ARG A 610 8.09 14.75 6.07
N LEU A 611 7.68 16.02 6.02
CA LEU A 611 8.26 17.00 5.12
C LEU A 611 9.74 17.24 5.40
N ALA A 612 10.10 17.43 6.67
CA ALA A 612 11.50 17.59 7.08
C ALA A 612 12.37 16.37 6.73
N PHE A 613 11.80 15.18 6.78
CA PHE A 613 12.49 13.96 6.32
C PHE A 613 12.83 14.04 4.82
N TYR A 614 11.86 14.36 3.95
CA TYR A 614 12.11 14.43 2.51
C TYR A 614 13.06 15.57 2.13
N GLN A 615 13.00 16.71 2.81
CA GLN A 615 13.95 17.81 2.63
C GLN A 615 15.39 17.39 2.97
N GLN A 616 15.59 16.63 4.06
CA GLN A 616 16.91 16.11 4.39
C GLN A 616 17.37 14.99 3.46
N LEU A 617 16.45 14.14 3.01
CA LEU A 617 16.74 13.10 2.03
C LEU A 617 17.19 13.70 0.69
N GLU A 618 16.54 14.79 0.26
CA GLU A 618 16.94 15.55 -0.93
C GLU A 618 18.38 16.05 -0.83
N VAL A 619 18.71 16.73 0.26
CA VAL A 619 20.07 17.23 0.52
C VAL A 619 21.09 16.09 0.56
N PHE A 620 20.72 14.97 1.19
CA PHE A 620 21.59 13.79 1.27
C PHE A 620 21.94 13.23 -0.12
N PHE A 621 20.95 13.04 -0.99
CA PHE A 621 21.20 12.52 -2.33
C PHE A 621 21.91 13.56 -3.22
N ALA A 622 21.56 14.83 -3.15
CA ALA A 622 22.22 15.88 -3.90
C ALA A 622 23.73 15.95 -3.59
N ASN A 623 24.10 15.87 -2.32
CA ASN A 623 25.50 15.91 -1.89
C ASN A 623 26.32 14.67 -2.31
N ASN A 624 25.68 13.51 -2.47
CA ASN A 624 26.39 12.25 -2.69
C ASN A 624 26.30 11.74 -4.12
N LEU A 625 25.26 12.07 -4.87
CA LEU A 625 25.05 11.62 -6.25
C LEU A 625 25.17 12.77 -7.28
N GLY A 626 25.17 14.01 -6.80
CA GLY A 626 25.07 15.20 -7.62
C GLY A 626 23.65 15.41 -8.13
N ALA A 627 23.16 16.65 -8.03
CA ALA A 627 21.97 17.09 -8.76
C ALA A 627 22.41 17.49 -10.18
N ASN A 628 21.71 17.01 -11.21
CA ASN A 628 21.98 17.45 -12.59
C ASN A 628 21.30 18.77 -12.89
#